data_bb2d078bed630b8c1a65e017679174c4
#
_entry.id   bb2d078bed630b8c1a65e017679174c4
#
_cell.length_a   1.000
_cell.length_b   1.000
_cell.length_c   1.000
_cell.angle_alpha   90.00
_cell.angle_beta   90.00
_cell.angle_gamma   90.00
#
_symmetry.space_group_name_H-M   'P 1'
#
loop_
_entity.id
_entity.type
_entity.pdbx_description
1 polymer ?
#
loop_
_entity_poly.entity_id
_entity_poly.type
_entity_poly.pdbx_seq_one_letter_code
_entity_poly.pdbx_strand_id
1 'polypeptide(L)'
;VIMDEAHYINDKDRGKVWEETIMMLPENIPLLLLSATLSKPEKLAGLIENRGGPEVFICPTLKREVPLTHCAYITMPESNIKQMIHYEKARHFNMLNTFITLKEPDNSGGIFKDQEYENVKKTLKYIRDNKIHVNKFFVLNNLIQKLKNENLLPAIVFVFSRKQVDLYASKIQIPLHEEDSKLPSIVKQECIKLLQKKLPNWKEYTNLKEFDTMVRLLEKGIAVHHAGILKEFRELTE
;
A
#
# COMPACT_ATOMS: atom_id res chain seq x y z
N VAL A 1 -26.31 12.43 -10.31
CA VAL A 1 -24.96 12.76 -9.75
C VAL A 1 -24.27 11.47 -9.37
N ILE A 2 -22.97 11.35 -9.69
CA ILE A 2 -22.13 10.23 -9.25
C ILE A 2 -21.09 10.82 -8.29
N MET A 3 -21.02 10.27 -7.08
CA MET A 3 -20.05 10.65 -6.06
C MET A 3 -19.18 9.43 -5.76
N ASP A 4 -17.93 9.48 -6.23
CA ASP A 4 -16.94 8.43 -5.98
C ASP A 4 -16.25 8.67 -4.66
N GLU A 5 -15.72 7.59 -4.05
CA GLU A 5 -15.06 7.60 -2.72
C GLU A 5 -15.96 8.15 -1.59
N ALA A 6 -17.24 7.78 -1.60
CA ALA A 6 -18.23 8.27 -0.64
C ALA A 6 -17.88 8.01 0.85
N HIS A 7 -16.91 7.13 1.13
CA HIS A 7 -16.41 6.92 2.50
C HIS A 7 -15.74 8.16 3.11
N TYR A 8 -15.35 9.16 2.30
CA TYR A 8 -14.86 10.45 2.81
C TYR A 8 -15.88 11.23 3.63
N ILE A 9 -17.15 10.86 3.58
CA ILE A 9 -18.17 11.42 4.49
C ILE A 9 -17.81 11.19 5.97
N ASN A 10 -17.04 10.14 6.29
CA ASN A 10 -16.55 9.86 7.63
C ASN A 10 -15.19 10.53 7.96
N ASP A 11 -14.61 11.27 7.02
CA ASP A 11 -13.34 11.99 7.21
C ASP A 11 -13.57 13.23 8.08
N LYS A 12 -12.73 13.43 9.11
CA LYS A 12 -12.88 14.53 10.07
C LYS A 12 -12.78 15.92 9.45
N ASP A 13 -11.97 16.07 8.43
CA ASP A 13 -11.69 17.38 7.82
C ASP A 13 -12.55 17.63 6.57
N ARG A 14 -12.90 16.59 5.83
CA ARG A 14 -13.59 16.68 4.53
C ARG A 14 -15.04 16.19 4.58
N GLY A 15 -15.44 15.41 5.58
CA GLY A 15 -16.76 14.80 5.67
C GLY A 15 -17.89 15.80 5.60
N LYS A 16 -17.72 16.96 6.25
CA LYS A 16 -18.73 18.04 6.22
C LYS A 16 -19.09 18.50 4.81
N VAL A 17 -18.10 18.63 3.93
CA VAL A 17 -18.33 19.03 2.52
C VAL A 17 -19.17 17.97 1.79
N TRP A 18 -18.92 16.69 2.06
CA TRP A 18 -19.70 15.58 1.50
C TRP A 18 -21.14 15.58 1.99
N GLU A 19 -21.36 15.75 3.31
CA GLU A 19 -22.70 15.87 3.90
C GLU A 19 -23.45 17.06 3.33
N GLU A 20 -22.85 18.25 3.33
CA GLU A 20 -23.45 19.47 2.79
C GLU A 20 -23.80 19.31 1.30
N THR A 21 -22.90 18.71 0.50
CA THR A 21 -23.15 18.46 -0.92
C THR A 21 -24.37 17.57 -1.11
N ILE A 22 -24.46 16.45 -0.38
CA ILE A 22 -25.62 15.54 -0.44
C ILE A 22 -26.89 16.27 0.01
N MET A 23 -26.83 17.05 1.06
CA MET A 23 -27.99 17.77 1.60
C MET A 23 -28.49 18.89 0.68
N MET A 24 -27.61 19.49 -0.12
CA MET A 24 -27.96 20.60 -1.05
C MET A 24 -28.44 20.11 -2.42
N LEU A 25 -28.28 18.83 -2.74
CA LEU A 25 -28.77 18.28 -4.00
C LEU A 25 -30.31 18.30 -4.02
N PRO A 26 -30.96 18.70 -5.13
CA PRO A 26 -32.40 18.56 -5.29
C PRO A 26 -32.85 17.11 -5.10
N GLU A 27 -34.00 16.91 -4.46
CA GLU A 27 -34.55 15.59 -4.12
C GLU A 27 -34.81 14.70 -5.33
N ASN A 28 -35.13 15.30 -6.47
CA ASN A 28 -35.41 14.59 -7.73
C ASN A 28 -34.15 14.20 -8.52
N ILE A 29 -32.95 14.53 -8.06
CA ILE A 29 -31.71 14.17 -8.74
C ILE A 29 -31.27 12.76 -8.34
N PRO A 30 -31.16 11.81 -9.30
CA PRO A 30 -30.61 10.50 -9.01
C PRO A 30 -29.18 10.59 -8.48
N LEU A 31 -28.91 9.90 -7.37
CA LEU A 31 -27.60 9.89 -6.71
C LEU A 31 -27.02 8.47 -6.71
N LEU A 32 -25.82 8.33 -7.24
CA LEU A 32 -25.03 7.11 -7.17
C LEU A 32 -23.79 7.35 -6.30
N LEU A 33 -23.69 6.62 -5.20
CA LEU A 33 -22.54 6.66 -4.30
C LEU A 33 -21.68 5.41 -4.51
N LEU A 34 -20.41 5.61 -4.86
CA LEU A 34 -19.42 4.55 -4.96
C LEU A 34 -18.48 4.63 -3.78
N SER A 35 -18.22 3.49 -3.13
CA SER A 35 -17.37 3.45 -1.93
C SER A 35 -16.66 2.11 -1.77
N ALA A 36 -15.40 2.14 -1.37
CA ALA A 36 -14.66 0.91 -1.04
C ALA A 36 -15.12 0.33 0.30
N THR A 37 -15.21 1.15 1.33
CA THR A 37 -15.61 0.73 2.68
C THR A 37 -16.43 1.83 3.34
N LEU A 38 -17.66 1.55 3.67
CA LEU A 38 -18.53 2.46 4.41
C LEU A 38 -19.02 1.76 5.69
N SER A 39 -18.68 2.30 6.84
CA SER A 39 -19.22 1.79 8.10
C SER A 39 -20.66 2.25 8.25
N LYS A 40 -21.58 1.31 8.43
CA LYS A 40 -23.02 1.56 8.61
C LYS A 40 -23.65 2.28 7.40
N PRO A 41 -23.60 1.69 6.19
CA PRO A 41 -24.18 2.29 5.00
C PRO A 41 -25.69 2.55 5.13
N GLU A 42 -26.39 1.79 5.99
CA GLU A 42 -27.81 1.95 6.31
C GLU A 42 -28.12 3.34 6.92
N LYS A 43 -27.20 3.90 7.70
CA LYS A 43 -27.38 5.24 8.27
C LYS A 43 -27.32 6.32 7.21
N LEU A 44 -26.40 6.18 6.23
CA LEU A 44 -26.31 7.10 5.11
C LEU A 44 -27.54 6.97 4.21
N ALA A 45 -27.99 5.75 3.93
CA ALA A 45 -29.22 5.51 3.18
C ALA A 45 -30.41 6.19 3.85
N GLY A 46 -30.64 5.97 5.15
CA GLY A 46 -31.71 6.61 5.88
C GLY A 46 -31.61 8.14 5.94
N LEU A 47 -30.41 8.72 5.95
CA LEU A 47 -30.22 10.16 5.85
C LEU A 47 -30.70 10.69 4.50
N ILE A 48 -30.42 9.99 3.41
CA ILE A 48 -30.81 10.38 2.07
C ILE A 48 -32.33 10.24 1.88
N GLU A 49 -32.92 9.15 2.33
CA GLU A 49 -34.37 8.90 2.25
C GLU A 49 -35.17 9.92 3.08
N ASN A 50 -34.71 10.25 4.30
CA ASN A 50 -35.37 11.20 5.18
C ASN A 50 -35.40 12.65 4.66
N ARG A 51 -34.64 12.95 3.60
CA ARG A 51 -34.73 14.23 2.89
C ARG A 51 -35.97 14.34 1.99
N GLY A 52 -36.75 13.28 1.83
CA GLY A 52 -37.80 13.19 0.80
C GLY A 52 -37.30 12.71 -0.55
N GLY A 53 -36.07 12.23 -0.61
CA GLY A 53 -35.46 11.64 -1.82
C GLY A 53 -36.03 10.27 -2.18
N PRO A 54 -35.60 9.70 -3.31
CA PRO A 54 -36.01 8.35 -3.72
C PRO A 54 -35.48 7.28 -2.77
N GLU A 55 -36.11 6.11 -2.79
CA GLU A 55 -35.65 4.91 -2.09
C GLU A 55 -34.17 4.62 -2.41
N VAL A 56 -33.39 4.25 -1.38
CA VAL A 56 -31.97 3.99 -1.50
C VAL A 56 -31.68 2.49 -1.49
N PHE A 57 -31.03 2.02 -2.55
CA PHE A 57 -30.62 0.62 -2.68
C PHE A 57 -29.16 0.45 -2.28
N ILE A 58 -28.88 -0.38 -1.28
CA ILE A 58 -27.52 -0.74 -0.85
C ILE A 58 -27.11 -2.00 -1.60
N CYS A 59 -26.07 -1.90 -2.44
CA CYS A 59 -25.56 -2.99 -3.26
C CYS A 59 -24.15 -3.39 -2.81
N PRO A 60 -23.97 -4.21 -1.76
CA PRO A 60 -22.65 -4.61 -1.29
C PRO A 60 -22.02 -5.65 -2.21
N THR A 61 -20.73 -5.49 -2.51
CA THR A 61 -19.91 -6.49 -3.21
C THR A 61 -18.88 -7.05 -2.26
N LEU A 62 -19.10 -8.26 -1.77
CA LEU A 62 -18.20 -8.91 -0.81
C LEU A 62 -17.16 -9.79 -1.49
N LYS A 63 -17.45 -10.29 -2.69
CA LYS A 63 -16.54 -11.11 -3.48
C LYS A 63 -15.60 -10.23 -4.31
N ARG A 64 -14.30 -10.41 -4.13
CA ARG A 64 -13.28 -9.78 -4.96
C ARG A 64 -12.94 -10.68 -6.14
N GLU A 65 -12.74 -10.10 -7.34
CA GLU A 65 -12.23 -10.84 -8.50
C GLU A 65 -10.82 -11.41 -8.21
N VAL A 66 -9.96 -10.59 -7.58
CA VAL A 66 -8.67 -11.04 -7.08
C VAL A 66 -8.78 -11.20 -5.56
N PRO A 67 -8.66 -12.43 -5.04
CA PRO A 67 -8.72 -12.69 -3.60
C PRO A 67 -7.64 -11.91 -2.84
N LEU A 68 -7.97 -11.41 -1.65
CA LEU A 68 -7.06 -10.66 -0.79
C LEU A 68 -6.81 -11.40 0.52
N THR A 69 -5.57 -11.82 0.73
CA THR A 69 -5.10 -12.38 2.00
C THR A 69 -4.35 -11.31 2.78
N HIS A 70 -4.72 -11.12 4.05
CA HIS A 70 -4.01 -10.18 4.94
C HIS A 70 -2.99 -10.96 5.76
N CYS A 71 -1.72 -10.54 5.69
CA CYS A 71 -0.64 -11.17 6.42
C CYS A 71 0.12 -10.17 7.29
N ALA A 72 0.69 -10.66 8.39
CA ALA A 72 1.76 -9.97 9.11
C ALA A 72 3.11 -10.61 8.77
N TYR A 73 4.16 -9.80 8.82
CA TYR A 73 5.54 -10.28 8.67
C TYR A 73 6.41 -9.70 9.77
N ILE A 74 7.08 -10.57 10.52
CA ILE A 74 7.99 -10.18 11.61
C ILE A 74 9.36 -10.77 11.31
N THR A 75 10.38 -9.94 11.33
CA THR A 75 11.78 -10.38 11.16
C THR A 75 12.71 -9.57 12.07
N MET A 76 13.82 -10.16 12.44
CA MET A 76 14.89 -9.50 13.19
C MET A 76 16.24 -10.16 12.89
N PRO A 77 17.37 -9.45 13.10
CA PRO A 77 18.71 -10.03 12.96
C PRO A 77 18.93 -11.22 13.88
N GLU A 78 19.74 -12.19 13.46
CA GLU A 78 20.09 -13.36 14.28
C GLU A 78 20.72 -12.99 15.63
N SER A 79 21.48 -11.88 15.68
CA SER A 79 22.03 -11.36 16.94
C SER A 79 20.95 -11.07 17.96
N ASN A 80 19.83 -10.49 17.52
CA ASN A 80 18.69 -10.20 18.38
C ASN A 80 17.96 -11.49 18.79
N ILE A 81 17.84 -12.45 17.88
CA ILE A 81 17.25 -13.77 18.19
C ILE A 81 18.07 -14.51 19.24
N LYS A 82 19.41 -14.44 19.16
CA LYS A 82 20.31 -15.07 20.14
C LYS A 82 20.19 -14.45 21.53
N GLN A 83 19.84 -13.19 21.65
CA GLN A 83 19.62 -12.48 22.91
C GLN A 83 18.29 -12.82 23.59
N MET A 84 17.33 -13.41 22.88
CA MET A 84 16.04 -13.79 23.47
C MET A 84 16.24 -14.92 24.51
N ILE A 85 15.47 -14.85 25.59
CA ILE A 85 15.43 -15.92 26.59
C ILE A 85 14.96 -17.22 25.90
N HIS A 86 15.56 -18.34 26.24
CA HIS A 86 15.36 -19.61 25.53
C HIS A 86 13.88 -20.01 25.40
N TYR A 87 13.07 -19.81 26.42
CA TYR A 87 11.62 -20.09 26.40
C TYR A 87 10.86 -19.17 25.43
N GLU A 88 11.14 -17.88 25.49
CA GLU A 88 10.50 -16.90 24.61
C GLU A 88 10.95 -17.05 23.14
N LYS A 89 12.22 -17.43 22.94
CA LYS A 89 12.73 -17.78 21.62
C LYS A 89 11.93 -18.93 20.98
N ALA A 90 11.70 -20.00 21.74
CA ALA A 90 10.92 -21.15 21.26
C ALA A 90 9.47 -20.75 20.92
N ARG A 91 8.87 -19.90 21.76
CA ARG A 91 7.48 -19.44 21.59
C ARG A 91 7.28 -18.55 20.37
N HIS A 92 8.23 -17.65 20.08
CA HIS A 92 8.09 -16.65 19.00
C HIS A 92 8.83 -17.05 17.71
N PHE A 93 9.71 -18.04 17.77
CA PHE A 93 10.59 -18.41 16.67
C PHE A 93 9.83 -18.78 15.38
N ASN A 94 8.75 -19.53 15.50
CA ASN A 94 7.95 -19.97 14.35
C ASN A 94 7.21 -18.82 13.64
N MET A 95 7.12 -17.64 14.27
CA MET A 95 6.49 -16.45 13.70
C MET A 95 7.49 -15.55 12.97
N LEU A 96 8.81 -15.81 13.14
CA LEU A 96 9.84 -15.00 12.50
C LEU A 96 10.11 -15.46 11.07
N ASN A 97 10.32 -14.49 10.18
CA ASN A 97 10.68 -14.71 8.76
C ASN A 97 9.62 -15.49 7.95
N THR A 98 8.38 -15.50 8.42
CA THR A 98 7.24 -16.13 7.71
C THR A 98 6.09 -15.14 7.55
N PHE A 99 5.24 -15.37 6.54
CA PHE A 99 3.96 -14.68 6.44
C PHE A 99 2.94 -15.34 7.36
N ILE A 100 2.42 -14.57 8.30
CA ILE A 100 1.39 -15.01 9.25
C ILE A 100 0.06 -14.53 8.71
N THR A 101 -0.77 -15.43 8.22
CA THR A 101 -2.07 -15.10 7.67
C THR A 101 -3.03 -14.66 8.78
N LEU A 102 -3.49 -13.40 8.69
CA LEU A 102 -4.43 -12.80 9.64
C LEU A 102 -5.88 -12.86 9.15
N LYS A 103 -6.08 -12.80 7.83
CA LYS A 103 -7.39 -12.89 7.22
C LYS A 103 -7.28 -13.56 5.87
N GLU A 104 -8.07 -14.62 5.66
CA GLU A 104 -8.20 -15.29 4.37
C GLU A 104 -9.44 -14.82 3.62
N PRO A 105 -9.40 -14.77 2.28
CA PRO A 105 -10.58 -14.45 1.50
C PRO A 105 -11.62 -15.56 1.60
N ASP A 106 -12.89 -15.18 1.69
CA ASP A 106 -14.03 -16.06 1.47
C ASP A 106 -15.16 -15.30 0.74
N ASN A 107 -16.27 -15.97 0.51
CA ASN A 107 -17.43 -15.37 -0.18
C ASN A 107 -18.22 -14.39 0.70
N SER A 108 -17.94 -14.31 2.01
CA SER A 108 -18.63 -13.45 2.98
C SER A 108 -17.79 -12.28 3.49
N GLY A 109 -16.64 -12.00 2.84
CA GLY A 109 -15.76 -10.88 3.19
C GLY A 109 -14.47 -11.29 3.94
N GLY A 110 -14.26 -12.61 4.13
CA GLY A 110 -13.02 -13.19 4.64
C GLY A 110 -13.08 -13.57 6.12
N ILE A 111 -12.40 -14.66 6.44
CA ILE A 111 -12.30 -15.22 7.79
C ILE A 111 -11.10 -14.60 8.50
N PHE A 112 -11.36 -13.90 9.60
CA PHE A 112 -10.31 -13.33 10.45
C PHE A 112 -9.80 -14.34 11.47
N LYS A 113 -8.47 -14.45 11.63
CA LYS A 113 -7.79 -15.39 12.52
C LYS A 113 -7.39 -14.68 13.82
N ASP A 114 -8.33 -14.56 14.77
CA ASP A 114 -8.12 -13.85 16.03
C ASP A 114 -6.91 -14.36 16.80
N GLN A 115 -6.71 -15.68 16.85
CA GLN A 115 -5.59 -16.29 17.57
C GLN A 115 -4.24 -15.86 16.97
N GLU A 116 -4.11 -15.86 15.64
CA GLU A 116 -2.87 -15.43 14.98
C GLU A 116 -2.61 -13.94 15.19
N TYR A 117 -3.65 -13.13 15.14
CA TYR A 117 -3.55 -11.70 15.44
C TYR A 117 -3.06 -11.44 16.88
N GLU A 118 -3.62 -12.15 17.86
CA GLU A 118 -3.17 -12.03 19.26
C GLU A 118 -1.73 -12.54 19.45
N ASN A 119 -1.32 -13.59 18.75
CA ASN A 119 0.05 -14.07 18.75
C ASN A 119 1.02 -13.02 18.19
N VAL A 120 0.67 -12.37 17.05
CA VAL A 120 1.45 -11.26 16.49
C VAL A 120 1.57 -10.12 17.50
N LYS A 121 0.46 -9.71 18.14
CA LYS A 121 0.48 -8.65 19.17
C LYS A 121 1.40 -9.00 20.35
N LYS A 122 1.33 -10.21 20.85
CA LYS A 122 2.19 -10.69 21.94
C LYS A 122 3.67 -10.64 21.56
N THR A 123 4.00 -11.07 20.35
CA THR A 123 5.36 -11.02 19.81
C THR A 123 5.88 -9.58 19.68
N LEU A 124 5.10 -8.69 19.11
CA LEU A 124 5.45 -7.28 18.97
C LEU A 124 5.56 -6.58 20.34
N LYS A 125 4.70 -6.93 21.29
CA LYS A 125 4.78 -6.46 22.68
C LYS A 125 6.06 -6.91 23.33
N TYR A 126 6.42 -8.20 23.21
CA TYR A 126 7.67 -8.74 23.74
C TYR A 126 8.90 -7.99 23.20
N ILE A 127 8.97 -7.78 21.87
CA ILE A 127 10.05 -7.03 21.20
C ILE A 127 10.18 -5.62 21.81
N ARG A 128 9.07 -4.92 21.99
CA ARG A 128 9.04 -3.57 22.56
C ARG A 128 9.43 -3.52 24.02
N ASP A 129 8.85 -4.40 24.84
CA ASP A 129 9.03 -4.40 26.30
C ASP A 129 10.49 -4.76 26.66
N ASN A 130 11.12 -5.63 25.85
CA ASN A 130 12.54 -5.98 26.00
C ASN A 130 13.49 -5.02 25.26
N LYS A 131 12.96 -3.89 24.70
CA LYS A 131 13.74 -2.86 24.00
C LYS A 131 14.62 -3.45 22.87
N ILE A 132 14.15 -4.50 22.21
CA ILE A 132 14.85 -5.11 21.09
C ILE A 132 14.74 -4.16 19.90
N HIS A 133 15.85 -3.51 19.55
CA HIS A 133 15.89 -2.58 18.44
C HIS A 133 16.07 -3.33 17.12
N VAL A 134 15.10 -3.22 16.23
CA VAL A 134 15.15 -3.79 14.88
C VAL A 134 15.21 -2.66 13.86
N ASN A 135 16.27 -2.67 13.04
CA ASN A 135 16.42 -1.66 11.99
C ASN A 135 15.34 -1.85 10.91
N LYS A 136 14.55 -0.80 10.66
CA LYS A 136 13.47 -0.82 9.67
C LYS A 136 13.92 -1.12 8.23
N PHE A 137 15.14 -0.74 7.86
CA PHE A 137 15.69 -1.05 6.54
C PHE A 137 16.12 -2.52 6.43
N PHE A 138 16.55 -3.13 7.54
CA PHE A 138 16.75 -4.56 7.62
C PHE A 138 15.42 -5.30 7.38
N VAL A 139 14.35 -4.89 8.07
CA VAL A 139 13.01 -5.48 7.88
C VAL A 139 12.56 -5.35 6.43
N LEU A 140 12.70 -4.15 5.83
CA LEU A 140 12.32 -3.91 4.44
C LEU A 140 13.07 -4.83 3.46
N ASN A 141 14.40 -4.92 3.57
CA ASN A 141 15.20 -5.75 2.67
C ASN A 141 14.88 -7.25 2.85
N ASN A 142 14.68 -7.71 4.09
CA ASN A 142 14.27 -9.10 4.33
C ASN A 142 12.87 -9.41 3.76
N LEU A 143 11.92 -8.49 3.93
CA LEU A 143 10.59 -8.63 3.35
C LEU A 143 10.67 -8.72 1.82
N ILE A 144 11.41 -7.82 1.17
CA ILE A 144 11.57 -7.81 -0.29
C ILE A 144 12.25 -9.09 -0.77
N GLN A 145 13.31 -9.55 -0.09
CA GLN A 145 13.95 -10.82 -0.42
C GLN A 145 12.97 -12.00 -0.29
N LYS A 146 12.14 -12.00 0.74
CA LYS A 146 11.11 -13.01 0.95
C LYS A 146 10.08 -12.99 -0.19
N LEU A 147 9.58 -11.81 -0.57
CA LEU A 147 8.65 -11.65 -1.69
C LEU A 147 9.25 -12.15 -3.01
N LYS A 148 10.54 -11.82 -3.27
CA LYS A 148 11.25 -12.32 -4.46
C LYS A 148 11.38 -13.83 -4.46
N ASN A 149 11.80 -14.42 -3.34
CA ASN A 149 12.00 -15.87 -3.22
C ASN A 149 10.71 -16.68 -3.36
N GLU A 150 9.57 -16.10 -2.97
CA GLU A 150 8.25 -16.74 -3.05
C GLU A 150 7.50 -16.38 -4.34
N ASN A 151 8.14 -15.69 -5.30
CA ASN A 151 7.53 -15.22 -6.55
C ASN A 151 6.26 -14.36 -6.34
N LEU A 152 6.30 -13.49 -5.31
CA LEU A 152 5.21 -12.57 -4.98
C LEU A 152 5.44 -11.15 -5.49
N LEU A 153 6.34 -10.96 -6.43
CA LEU A 153 6.53 -9.71 -7.16
C LEU A 153 5.65 -9.70 -8.43
N PRO A 154 5.19 -8.52 -8.90
CA PRO A 154 5.46 -7.18 -8.35
C PRO A 154 4.72 -6.89 -7.05
N ALA A 155 5.25 -5.96 -6.24
CA ALA A 155 4.67 -5.55 -4.97
C ALA A 155 4.63 -4.03 -4.84
N ILE A 156 3.63 -3.50 -4.13
CA ILE A 156 3.51 -2.07 -3.82
C ILE A 156 3.75 -1.87 -2.33
N VAL A 157 4.67 -0.97 -2.00
CA VAL A 157 4.98 -0.58 -0.61
C VAL A 157 4.43 0.81 -0.34
N PHE A 158 3.39 0.91 0.50
CA PHE A 158 2.80 2.18 0.90
C PHE A 158 3.56 2.79 2.08
N VAL A 159 3.99 4.03 1.91
CA VAL A 159 4.68 4.81 2.95
C VAL A 159 4.03 6.19 3.06
N PHE A 160 3.52 6.56 4.25
CA PHE A 160 2.70 7.77 4.45
C PHE A 160 3.52 9.07 4.59
N SER A 161 4.72 9.12 4.00
CA SER A 161 5.56 10.32 3.99
C SER A 161 6.41 10.35 2.73
N ARG A 162 6.31 11.41 1.93
CA ARG A 162 7.07 11.59 0.67
C ARG A 162 8.58 11.41 0.89
N LYS A 163 9.12 12.11 1.89
CA LYS A 163 10.55 12.02 2.26
C LYS A 163 10.97 10.59 2.66
N GLN A 164 10.07 9.86 3.31
CA GLN A 164 10.37 8.48 3.69
C GLN A 164 10.26 7.51 2.52
N VAL A 165 9.36 7.74 1.54
CA VAL A 165 9.30 6.94 0.31
C VAL A 165 10.65 6.93 -0.39
N ASP A 166 11.21 8.12 -0.66
CA ASP A 166 12.51 8.26 -1.32
C ASP A 166 13.63 7.58 -0.52
N LEU A 167 13.62 7.79 0.81
CA LEU A 167 14.60 7.18 1.70
C LEU A 167 14.50 5.64 1.69
N TYR A 168 13.29 5.08 1.79
CA TYR A 168 13.11 3.62 1.76
C TYR A 168 13.53 3.03 0.42
N ALA A 169 13.12 3.63 -0.70
CA ALA A 169 13.52 3.19 -2.03
C ALA A 169 15.04 3.16 -2.19
N SER A 170 15.73 4.22 -1.70
CA SER A 170 17.20 4.31 -1.77
C SER A 170 17.93 3.26 -0.92
N LYS A 171 17.27 2.70 0.11
CA LYS A 171 17.84 1.70 1.03
C LYS A 171 17.55 0.25 0.63
N ILE A 172 16.82 0.01 -0.45
CA ILE A 172 16.67 -1.32 -1.04
C ILE A 172 17.98 -1.67 -1.74
N GLN A 173 18.59 -2.77 -1.31
CA GLN A 173 19.88 -3.25 -1.82
C GLN A 173 19.73 -4.36 -2.85
N ILE A 174 18.59 -5.02 -2.89
CA ILE A 174 18.31 -6.22 -3.68
C ILE A 174 17.89 -5.80 -5.08
N PRO A 175 18.55 -6.30 -6.16
CA PRO A 175 18.05 -6.15 -7.52
C PRO A 175 16.80 -7.02 -7.70
N LEU A 176 15.74 -6.43 -8.26
CA LEU A 176 14.44 -7.09 -8.38
C LEU A 176 14.22 -7.71 -9.76
N HIS A 177 15.02 -7.34 -10.75
CA HIS A 177 15.03 -8.00 -12.04
C HIS A 177 15.64 -9.41 -11.95
N GLU A 178 15.31 -10.24 -12.90
CA GLU A 178 15.98 -11.54 -13.13
C GLU A 178 17.44 -11.32 -13.50
N GLU A 179 18.32 -12.27 -13.16
CA GLU A 179 19.77 -12.15 -13.37
C GLU A 179 20.14 -11.93 -14.85
N ASP A 180 19.40 -12.58 -15.77
CA ASP A 180 19.61 -12.47 -17.21
C ASP A 180 18.84 -11.32 -17.88
N SER A 181 18.18 -10.48 -17.10
CA SER A 181 17.36 -9.39 -17.63
C SER A 181 18.21 -8.31 -18.30
N LYS A 182 17.84 -7.94 -19.53
CA LYS A 182 18.42 -6.80 -20.24
C LYS A 182 17.80 -5.46 -19.81
N LEU A 183 16.75 -5.46 -19.00
CA LEU A 183 16.02 -4.27 -18.58
C LEU A 183 16.92 -3.21 -17.94
N PRO A 184 17.83 -3.54 -17.01
CA PRO A 184 18.70 -2.52 -16.41
C PRO A 184 19.51 -1.73 -17.44
N SER A 185 19.97 -2.38 -18.52
CA SER A 185 20.79 -1.72 -19.54
C SER A 185 20.01 -0.84 -20.52
N ILE A 186 18.71 -1.04 -20.66
CA ILE A 186 17.87 -0.31 -21.63
C ILE A 186 16.97 0.74 -20.98
N VAL A 187 16.71 0.66 -19.67
CA VAL A 187 15.79 1.54 -18.93
C VAL A 187 16.06 3.02 -19.19
N LYS A 188 17.31 3.45 -19.07
CA LYS A 188 17.67 4.86 -19.30
C LYS A 188 17.31 5.34 -20.70
N GLN A 189 17.58 4.52 -21.71
CA GLN A 189 17.28 4.86 -23.11
C GLN A 189 15.78 4.91 -23.36
N GLU A 190 15.03 3.98 -22.80
CA GLU A 190 13.56 3.97 -22.92
C GLU A 190 12.93 5.19 -22.23
N CYS A 191 13.39 5.56 -21.04
CA CYS A 191 12.97 6.80 -20.37
C CYS A 191 13.24 8.04 -21.25
N ILE A 192 14.44 8.13 -21.86
CA ILE A 192 14.79 9.23 -22.75
C ILE A 192 13.88 9.26 -23.98
N LYS A 193 13.64 8.11 -24.63
CA LYS A 193 12.73 8.02 -25.80
C LYS A 193 11.31 8.48 -25.46
N LEU A 194 10.80 8.07 -24.30
CA LEU A 194 9.46 8.48 -23.85
C LEU A 194 9.39 9.99 -23.60
N LEU A 195 10.41 10.59 -22.98
CA LEU A 195 10.48 12.04 -22.79
C LEU A 195 10.57 12.78 -24.13
N GLN A 196 11.40 12.29 -25.05
CA GLN A 196 11.53 12.87 -26.41
C GLN A 196 10.19 12.88 -27.15
N LYS A 197 9.40 11.82 -27.02
CA LYS A 197 8.09 11.70 -27.67
C LYS A 197 7.04 12.66 -27.08
N LYS A 198 7.16 12.96 -25.77
CA LYS A 198 6.17 13.75 -25.04
C LYS A 198 6.51 15.24 -24.95
N LEU A 199 7.80 15.61 -24.93
CA LEU A 199 8.25 16.94 -24.56
C LEU A 199 9.26 17.54 -25.55
N PRO A 200 9.03 18.75 -26.07
CA PRO A 200 10.00 19.44 -26.92
C PRO A 200 11.33 19.74 -26.21
N ASN A 201 11.27 20.05 -24.92
CA ASN A 201 12.42 20.40 -24.06
C ASN A 201 12.93 19.24 -23.19
N TRP A 202 12.79 18.00 -23.65
CA TRP A 202 13.17 16.79 -22.91
C TRP A 202 14.60 16.79 -22.34
N LYS A 203 15.55 17.51 -22.99
CA LYS A 203 16.94 17.60 -22.54
C LYS A 203 17.07 18.28 -21.17
N GLU A 204 16.21 19.24 -20.86
CA GLU A 204 16.18 19.89 -19.55
C GLU A 204 15.85 18.90 -18.45
N TYR A 205 14.88 18.03 -18.70
CA TYR A 205 14.46 16.98 -17.75
C TYR A 205 15.55 15.93 -17.53
N THR A 206 16.27 15.52 -18.58
CA THR A 206 17.34 14.53 -18.45
C THR A 206 18.60 15.06 -17.76
N ASN A 207 18.74 16.37 -17.61
CA ASN A 207 19.82 17.00 -16.85
C ASN A 207 19.51 17.17 -15.36
N LEU A 208 18.30 16.85 -14.91
CA LEU A 208 17.92 16.92 -13.51
C LEU A 208 18.50 15.75 -12.70
N LYS A 209 18.95 16.03 -11.47
CA LYS A 209 19.42 14.98 -10.54
C LYS A 209 18.32 13.96 -10.20
N GLU A 210 17.08 14.41 -10.20
CA GLU A 210 15.89 13.61 -9.98
C GLU A 210 15.75 12.54 -11.07
N PHE A 211 16.05 12.87 -12.32
CA PHE A 211 16.05 11.91 -13.43
C PHE A 211 17.07 10.80 -13.20
N ASP A 212 18.32 11.14 -12.89
CA ASP A 212 19.36 10.14 -12.62
C ASP A 212 19.03 9.27 -11.41
N THR A 213 18.39 9.84 -10.38
CA THR A 213 17.96 9.10 -9.20
C THR A 213 16.86 8.10 -9.55
N MET A 214 15.86 8.55 -10.32
CA MET A 214 14.77 7.70 -10.80
C MET A 214 15.30 6.55 -11.65
N VAL A 215 16.15 6.85 -12.63
CA VAL A 215 16.74 5.83 -13.54
C VAL A 215 17.50 4.78 -12.76
N ARG A 216 18.35 5.17 -11.78
CA ARG A 216 19.09 4.22 -10.93
C ARG A 216 18.17 3.29 -10.12
N LEU A 217 17.02 3.76 -9.69
CA LEU A 217 16.03 2.94 -8.99
C LEU A 217 15.33 1.99 -9.96
N LEU A 218 14.92 2.48 -11.14
CA LEU A 218 14.30 1.68 -12.18
C LEU A 218 15.24 0.57 -12.70
N GLU A 219 16.55 0.85 -12.81
CA GLU A 219 17.58 -0.14 -13.14
C GLU A 219 17.65 -1.30 -12.12
N LYS A 220 17.18 -1.07 -10.87
CA LYS A 220 17.04 -2.11 -9.86
C LYS A 220 15.65 -2.76 -9.83
N GLY A 221 14.72 -2.32 -10.66
CA GLY A 221 13.31 -2.75 -10.64
C GLY A 221 12.48 -2.05 -9.58
N ILE A 222 12.88 -0.84 -9.16
CA ILE A 222 12.19 -0.06 -8.12
C ILE A 222 11.63 1.21 -8.76
N ALA A 223 10.32 1.41 -8.67
CA ALA A 223 9.64 2.64 -9.04
C ALA A 223 9.20 3.41 -7.80
N VAL A 224 9.30 4.73 -7.83
CA VAL A 224 8.82 5.62 -6.77
C VAL A 224 7.71 6.49 -7.32
N HIS A 225 6.60 6.57 -6.58
CA HIS A 225 5.45 7.38 -6.99
C HIS A 225 4.89 8.15 -5.80
N HIS A 226 4.91 9.48 -5.88
CA HIS A 226 4.23 10.39 -4.94
C HIS A 226 4.05 11.79 -5.55
N ALA A 227 3.17 12.59 -4.99
CA ALA A 227 2.81 13.91 -5.53
C ALA A 227 3.94 14.96 -5.53
N GLY A 228 5.09 14.67 -4.92
CA GLY A 228 6.29 15.54 -4.95
C GLY A 228 7.21 15.31 -6.13
N ILE A 229 6.99 14.25 -6.92
CA ILE A 229 7.75 13.96 -8.15
C ILE A 229 7.11 14.73 -9.31
N LEU A 230 7.95 15.21 -10.23
CA LEU A 230 7.49 15.85 -11.47
C LEU A 230 6.50 14.92 -12.20
N LYS A 231 5.46 15.52 -12.76
CA LYS A 231 4.39 14.75 -13.45
C LYS A 231 4.97 13.84 -14.53
N GLU A 232 5.90 14.37 -15.30
CA GLU A 232 6.56 13.66 -16.40
C GLU A 232 7.31 12.43 -15.91
N PHE A 233 7.96 12.50 -14.75
CA PHE A 233 8.68 11.38 -14.16
C PHE A 233 7.74 10.34 -13.53
N ARG A 234 6.59 10.77 -12.99
CA ARG A 234 5.56 9.84 -12.55
C ARG A 234 5.03 8.99 -13.71
N GLU A 235 4.73 9.64 -14.83
CA GLU A 235 4.27 8.97 -16.04
C GLU A 235 5.30 8.02 -16.68
N LEU A 236 6.58 8.16 -16.34
CA LEU A 236 7.62 7.19 -16.75
C LEU A 236 7.65 5.95 -15.85
N THR A 237 7.11 6.04 -14.64
CA THR A 237 7.07 4.93 -13.67
C THR A 237 5.78 4.13 -13.71
N GLU A 238 4.76 4.64 -14.36
CA GLU A 238 3.47 3.98 -14.66
C GLU A 238 3.54 3.18 -15.97
#